data_dbfdd5adc8c9bd9844840ec9aa6e2f97
#
_entry.id   dbfdd5adc8c9bd9844840ec9aa6e2f97
#
_cell.length_a   1.000
_cell.length_b   1.000
_cell.length_c   1.000
_cell.angle_alpha   90.00
_cell.angle_beta   90.00
_cell.angle_gamma   90.00
#
_symmetry.space_group_name_H-M   'P 1'
#
loop_
_entity.id
_entity.type
_entity.pdbx_description
1 polymer ?
#
loop_
_entity_poly.entity_id
_entity_poly.type
_entity_poly.pdbx_seq_one_letter_code
_entity_poly.pdbx_strand_id
1 'polypeptide(L)'
;AFGCNTTLPWGMFSEATEDYLMGSTVTVPKGVTIDPAMPVHPTFLYESIWCFVGLALLAAYIKKRKVNGDIALRYLVWYGAGRFWIESLRTDSLLLVPSLGLRASQLVAAAAVVGGVALEIFLTRKYKSRPLMVTLALTAENRSLLAKVRKAEPEFTVEREELVASSPVSYTHLRAH
;
A
#
# COMPACT_ATOMS: atom_id res chain seq x y z
N ALA A 1 9.09 13.34 -11.43
CA ALA A 1 10.15 13.38 -10.43
C ALA A 1 11.33 12.52 -10.88
N PHE A 2 12.50 13.15 -10.98
CA PHE A 2 13.72 12.51 -11.42
C PHE A 2 14.67 12.34 -10.24
N GLY A 3 15.55 11.34 -10.30
CA GLY A 3 16.59 11.12 -9.30
C GLY A 3 17.87 11.88 -9.61
N CYS A 4 18.86 11.72 -8.73
CA CYS A 4 20.23 12.18 -9.00
C CYS A 4 20.87 11.44 -10.17
N ASN A 5 22.04 11.94 -10.64
CA ASN A 5 22.77 11.32 -11.74
C ASN A 5 23.17 9.87 -11.43
N THR A 6 23.22 9.07 -12.47
CA THR A 6 23.58 7.65 -12.38
C THR A 6 24.39 7.20 -13.58
N THR A 7 25.29 6.27 -13.34
CA THR A 7 26.05 5.56 -14.39
C THR A 7 25.46 4.17 -14.70
N LEU A 8 24.30 3.83 -14.09
CA LEU A 8 23.67 2.55 -14.30
C LEU A 8 23.10 2.43 -15.72
N PRO A 9 23.09 1.22 -16.31
CA PRO A 9 22.69 1.02 -17.72
C PRO A 9 21.22 1.34 -18.00
N TRP A 10 20.38 1.47 -16.97
CA TRP A 10 18.98 1.88 -17.06
C TRP A 10 18.74 3.34 -16.63
N GLY A 11 19.79 4.14 -16.55
CA GLY A 11 19.68 5.57 -16.34
C GLY A 11 18.83 6.22 -17.44
N MET A 12 17.96 7.13 -17.05
CA MET A 12 17.07 7.82 -17.96
C MET A 12 17.73 9.13 -18.42
N PHE A 13 17.76 9.36 -19.74
CA PHE A 13 18.19 10.60 -20.35
C PHE A 13 17.19 11.01 -21.44
N SER A 14 16.76 12.27 -21.42
CA SER A 14 15.95 12.86 -22.47
C SER A 14 16.12 14.39 -22.44
N GLU A 15 15.89 15.06 -23.56
CA GLU A 15 15.87 16.54 -23.64
C GLU A 15 14.96 17.17 -22.58
N ALA A 16 13.77 16.60 -22.36
CA ALA A 16 12.86 17.06 -21.33
C ALA A 16 13.41 16.91 -19.90
N THR A 17 14.28 15.93 -19.66
CA THR A 17 14.95 15.75 -18.36
C THR A 17 16.06 16.79 -18.18
N GLU A 18 16.81 17.05 -19.23
CA GLU A 18 17.86 18.08 -19.27
C GLU A 18 17.27 19.49 -19.04
N ASP A 19 16.24 19.85 -19.77
CA ASP A 19 15.51 21.12 -19.62
C ASP A 19 14.96 21.30 -18.21
N TYR A 20 14.37 20.24 -17.63
CA TYR A 20 13.89 20.26 -16.27
C TYR A 20 15.01 20.53 -15.26
N LEU A 21 16.14 19.87 -15.41
CA LEU A 21 17.29 20.03 -14.51
C LEU A 21 17.98 21.39 -14.67
N MET A 22 17.99 21.98 -15.87
CA MET A 22 18.49 23.33 -16.12
C MET A 22 17.55 24.42 -15.59
N GLY A 23 16.25 24.23 -15.71
CA GLY A 23 15.24 25.26 -15.38
C GLY A 23 14.69 25.21 -13.96
N SER A 24 14.93 24.16 -13.20
CA SER A 24 14.32 23.96 -11.89
C SER A 24 15.25 24.30 -10.74
N THR A 25 14.68 24.82 -9.66
CA THR A 25 15.33 24.89 -8.34
C THR A 25 15.47 23.45 -7.80
N VAL A 26 16.49 22.77 -8.24
CA VAL A 26 16.75 21.38 -7.83
C VAL A 26 17.30 21.37 -6.42
N THR A 27 16.56 20.78 -5.49
CA THR A 27 16.98 20.66 -4.09
C THR A 27 17.89 19.44 -3.94
N VAL A 28 19.19 19.66 -4.05
CA VAL A 28 20.19 18.59 -3.96
C VAL A 28 20.68 18.42 -2.53
N PRO A 29 20.95 17.20 -2.06
CA PRO A 29 21.68 16.99 -0.82
C PRO A 29 23.03 17.70 -0.82
N LYS A 30 23.49 18.18 0.34
CA LYS A 30 24.81 18.84 0.45
C LYS A 30 25.91 17.94 -0.13
N GLY A 31 26.70 18.49 -1.06
CA GLY A 31 27.83 17.78 -1.68
C GLY A 31 27.49 16.95 -2.93
N VAL A 32 26.25 16.96 -3.39
CA VAL A 32 25.85 16.35 -4.66
C VAL A 32 25.67 17.45 -5.70
N THR A 33 26.45 17.42 -6.76
CA THR A 33 26.25 18.24 -7.97
C THR A 33 25.46 17.42 -8.97
N ILE A 34 24.48 18.03 -9.63
CA ILE A 34 23.72 17.38 -10.71
C ILE A 34 24.20 17.96 -12.02
N ASP A 35 24.61 17.08 -12.92
CA ASP A 35 24.96 17.39 -14.29
C ASP A 35 23.73 17.11 -15.17
N PRO A 36 23.11 18.14 -15.80
CA PRO A 36 21.98 17.96 -16.68
C PRO A 36 22.25 17.08 -17.89
N ALA A 37 23.50 16.99 -18.35
CA ALA A 37 23.91 16.17 -19.50
C ALA A 37 24.12 14.70 -19.15
N MET A 38 24.01 14.31 -17.87
CA MET A 38 24.17 12.92 -17.43
C MET A 38 22.82 12.24 -17.16
N PRO A 39 22.75 10.91 -17.42
CA PRO A 39 21.55 10.13 -17.06
C PRO A 39 21.20 10.24 -15.58
N VAL A 40 19.91 10.16 -15.27
CA VAL A 40 19.36 10.23 -13.91
C VAL A 40 18.63 8.94 -13.52
N HIS A 41 18.51 8.69 -12.23
CA HIS A 41 17.73 7.57 -11.73
C HIS A 41 16.24 7.73 -12.07
N PRO A 42 15.59 6.74 -12.74
CA PRO A 42 14.16 6.72 -12.99
C PRO A 42 13.39 6.34 -11.72
N THR A 43 13.27 7.26 -10.78
CA THR A 43 12.68 7.01 -9.45
C THR A 43 11.23 6.51 -9.53
N PHE A 44 10.47 6.95 -10.54
CA PHE A 44 9.12 6.46 -10.80
C PHE A 44 9.09 4.96 -11.13
N LEU A 45 10.11 4.45 -11.84
CA LEU A 45 10.22 3.03 -12.16
C LEU A 45 10.52 2.22 -10.89
N TYR A 46 11.42 2.72 -10.04
CA TYR A 46 11.73 2.07 -8.75
C TYR A 46 10.52 2.03 -7.85
N GLU A 47 9.75 3.10 -7.77
CA GLU A 47 8.50 3.17 -7.00
C GLU A 47 7.46 2.17 -7.55
N SER A 48 7.30 2.10 -8.87
CA SER A 48 6.38 1.16 -9.51
C SER A 48 6.75 -0.30 -9.23
N ILE A 49 8.03 -0.66 -9.38
CA ILE A 49 8.52 -2.02 -9.09
C ILE A 49 8.33 -2.34 -7.60
N TRP A 50 8.67 -1.40 -6.71
CA TRP A 50 8.50 -1.58 -5.27
C TRP A 50 7.04 -1.81 -4.88
N CYS A 51 6.12 -1.02 -5.42
CA CYS A 51 4.69 -1.18 -5.20
C CYS A 51 4.16 -2.50 -5.76
N PHE A 52 4.62 -2.92 -6.94
CA PHE A 52 4.23 -4.20 -7.54
C PHE A 52 4.69 -5.39 -6.70
N VAL A 53 5.94 -5.38 -6.23
CA VAL A 53 6.46 -6.41 -5.30
C VAL A 53 5.68 -6.43 -4.01
N GLY A 54 5.38 -5.26 -3.44
CA GLY A 54 4.55 -5.13 -2.25
C GLY A 54 3.15 -5.72 -2.43
N LEU A 55 2.51 -5.43 -3.57
CA LEU A 55 1.21 -5.99 -3.91
C LEU A 55 1.27 -7.54 -3.97
N ALA A 56 2.27 -8.09 -4.63
CA ALA A 56 2.45 -9.55 -4.74
C ALA A 56 2.64 -10.20 -3.36
N LEU A 57 3.50 -9.61 -2.51
CA LEU A 57 3.75 -10.10 -1.15
C LEU A 57 2.50 -10.02 -0.27
N LEU A 58 1.76 -8.90 -0.33
CA LEU A 58 0.52 -8.74 0.44
C LEU A 58 -0.58 -9.69 -0.05
N ALA A 59 -0.69 -9.90 -1.37
CA ALA A 59 -1.63 -10.87 -1.94
C ALA A 59 -1.32 -12.31 -1.48
N ALA A 60 -0.05 -12.69 -1.45
CA ALA A 60 0.38 -13.99 -0.93
C ALA A 60 0.12 -14.12 0.58
N TYR A 61 0.22 -13.01 1.31
CA TYR A 61 0.02 -12.99 2.77
C TYR A 61 -1.47 -12.96 3.18
N ILE A 62 -2.39 -12.56 2.31
CA ILE A 62 -3.83 -12.39 2.63
C ILE A 62 -4.41 -13.57 3.41
N LYS A 63 -4.05 -14.80 3.01
CA LYS A 63 -4.54 -16.04 3.66
C LYS A 63 -3.94 -16.29 5.05
N LYS A 64 -2.81 -15.65 5.38
CA LYS A 64 -2.07 -15.82 6.64
C LYS A 64 -2.31 -14.70 7.64
N ARG A 65 -3.16 -13.71 7.30
CA ARG A 65 -3.43 -12.56 8.17
C ARG A 65 -3.93 -12.99 9.55
N LYS A 66 -3.51 -12.27 10.58
CA LYS A 66 -3.77 -12.63 11.99
C LYS A 66 -4.86 -11.80 12.63
N VAL A 67 -4.96 -10.52 12.25
CA VAL A 67 -5.89 -9.55 12.83
C VAL A 67 -6.55 -8.70 11.74
N ASN A 68 -7.68 -8.08 12.07
CA ASN A 68 -8.29 -7.09 11.19
C ASN A 68 -7.36 -5.87 11.08
N GLY A 69 -7.12 -5.40 9.85
CA GLY A 69 -6.18 -4.30 9.58
C GLY A 69 -4.73 -4.74 9.34
N ASP A 70 -4.37 -6.01 9.52
CA ASP A 70 -3.01 -6.55 9.33
C ASP A 70 -2.46 -6.19 7.92
N ILE A 71 -3.26 -6.38 6.89
CA ILE A 71 -2.87 -6.04 5.51
C ILE A 71 -2.60 -4.54 5.34
N ALA A 72 -3.44 -3.69 5.93
CA ALA A 72 -3.27 -2.24 5.85
C ALA A 72 -1.99 -1.77 6.58
N LEU A 73 -1.69 -2.34 7.75
CA LEU A 73 -0.47 -2.03 8.49
C LEU A 73 0.77 -2.48 7.74
N ARG A 74 0.76 -3.69 7.15
CA ARG A 74 1.88 -4.18 6.33
C ARG A 74 2.07 -3.35 5.07
N TYR A 75 0.98 -2.91 4.45
CA TYR A 75 1.05 -1.97 3.33
C TYR A 75 1.70 -0.65 3.75
N LEU A 76 1.28 -0.08 4.90
CA LEU A 76 1.84 1.16 5.44
C LEU A 76 3.34 1.04 5.69
N VAL A 77 3.78 -0.07 6.30
CA VAL A 77 5.20 -0.35 6.58
C VAL A 77 5.97 -0.53 5.26
N TRP A 78 5.45 -1.31 4.33
CA TRP A 78 6.08 -1.54 3.03
C TRP A 78 6.23 -0.26 2.22
N TYR A 79 5.14 0.50 2.10
CA TYR A 79 5.13 1.76 1.36
C TYR A 79 6.05 2.79 2.02
N GLY A 80 6.00 2.92 3.34
CA GLY A 80 6.90 3.81 4.10
C GLY A 80 8.37 3.45 3.89
N ALA A 81 8.73 2.16 3.93
CA ALA A 81 10.09 1.71 3.68
C ALA A 81 10.55 2.08 2.25
N GLY A 82 9.74 1.83 1.24
CA GLY A 82 10.02 2.24 -0.14
C GLY A 82 10.19 3.75 -0.28
N ARG A 83 9.25 4.51 0.29
CA ARG A 83 9.29 5.97 0.23
C ARG A 83 10.55 6.52 0.92
N PHE A 84 10.99 5.92 2.01
CA PHE A 84 12.16 6.37 2.75
C PHE A 84 13.45 6.32 1.90
N TRP A 85 13.73 5.20 1.23
CA TRP A 85 14.96 5.08 0.44
C TRP A 85 14.85 5.73 -0.95
N ILE A 86 13.68 5.64 -1.63
CA ILE A 86 13.49 6.26 -2.95
C ILE A 86 13.58 7.78 -2.83
N GLU A 87 13.06 8.37 -1.75
CA GLU A 87 13.15 9.79 -1.50
C GLU A 87 14.60 10.28 -1.42
N SER A 88 15.53 9.47 -0.95
CA SER A 88 16.94 9.83 -0.90
C SER A 88 17.55 10.06 -2.29
N LEU A 89 17.00 9.44 -3.32
CA LEU A 89 17.45 9.59 -4.72
C LEU A 89 16.80 10.78 -5.43
N ARG A 90 15.70 11.33 -4.91
CA ARG A 90 14.94 12.39 -5.57
C ARG A 90 15.65 13.74 -5.48
N THR A 91 15.45 14.57 -6.49
CA THR A 91 16.02 15.92 -6.60
C THR A 91 15.04 17.04 -6.27
N ASP A 92 13.75 16.70 -6.09
CA ASP A 92 12.64 17.64 -5.87
C ASP A 92 12.05 17.61 -4.45
N SER A 93 12.82 17.15 -3.47
CA SER A 93 12.34 16.92 -2.11
C SER A 93 12.40 18.17 -1.24
N LEU A 94 11.37 18.38 -0.41
CA LEU A 94 11.32 19.45 0.59
C LEU A 94 12.21 19.09 1.79
N LEU A 95 13.26 19.87 2.02
CA LEU A 95 14.11 19.77 3.21
C LEU A 95 13.42 20.40 4.41
N LEU A 96 13.12 19.62 5.42
CA LEU A 96 12.55 20.12 6.69
C LEU A 96 13.64 20.71 7.59
N VAL A 97 14.78 20.03 7.65
CA VAL A 97 15.94 20.46 8.44
C VAL A 97 17.17 20.53 7.52
N PRO A 98 17.45 21.69 6.91
CA PRO A 98 18.55 21.84 5.95
C PRO A 98 19.92 21.51 6.52
N SER A 99 20.12 21.71 7.83
CA SER A 99 21.38 21.41 8.53
C SER A 99 21.70 19.92 8.61
N LEU A 100 20.66 19.07 8.71
CA LEU A 100 20.79 17.61 8.82
C LEU A 100 20.50 16.90 7.48
N GLY A 101 20.11 17.64 6.43
CA GLY A 101 19.70 17.06 5.13
C GLY A 101 18.44 16.18 5.22
N LEU A 102 17.66 16.30 6.30
CA LEU A 102 16.47 15.50 6.52
C LEU A 102 15.29 16.05 5.72
N ARG A 103 14.66 15.18 4.99
CA ARG A 103 13.48 15.49 4.16
C ARG A 103 12.19 15.20 4.94
N ALA A 104 11.20 16.07 4.81
CA ALA A 104 9.91 15.92 5.49
C ALA A 104 9.26 14.55 5.20
N SER A 105 9.30 14.13 3.93
CA SER A 105 8.76 12.83 3.48
C SER A 105 9.47 11.63 4.12
N GLN A 106 10.79 11.71 4.36
CA GLN A 106 11.55 10.65 5.03
C GLN A 106 11.17 10.51 6.51
N LEU A 107 10.94 11.62 7.20
CA LEU A 107 10.49 11.58 8.60
C LEU A 107 9.10 10.96 8.73
N VAL A 108 8.17 11.36 7.84
CA VAL A 108 6.83 10.77 7.81
C VAL A 108 6.90 9.27 7.47
N ALA A 109 7.72 8.89 6.49
CA ALA A 109 7.92 7.50 6.11
C ALA A 109 8.53 6.67 7.26
N ALA A 110 9.53 7.18 7.95
CA ALA A 110 10.12 6.53 9.11
C ALA A 110 9.10 6.37 10.26
N ALA A 111 8.32 7.41 10.54
CA ALA A 111 7.26 7.37 11.54
C ALA A 111 6.17 6.34 11.17
N ALA A 112 5.80 6.24 9.89
CA ALA A 112 4.85 5.25 9.39
C ALA A 112 5.38 3.81 9.55
N VAL A 113 6.67 3.58 9.27
CA VAL A 113 7.30 2.27 9.47
C VAL A 113 7.33 1.90 10.94
N VAL A 114 7.88 2.76 11.79
CA VAL A 114 8.02 2.48 13.23
C VAL A 114 6.64 2.34 13.88
N GLY A 115 5.73 3.28 13.62
CA GLY A 115 4.38 3.25 14.16
C GLY A 115 3.57 2.06 13.65
N GLY A 116 3.69 1.73 12.37
CA GLY A 116 3.03 0.58 11.76
C GLY A 116 3.48 -0.75 12.36
N VAL A 117 4.79 -0.94 12.51
CA VAL A 117 5.36 -2.14 13.15
C VAL A 117 4.97 -2.23 14.63
N ALA A 118 5.06 -1.13 15.38
CA ALA A 118 4.68 -1.10 16.79
C ALA A 118 3.19 -1.45 16.96
N LEU A 119 2.34 -0.87 16.13
CA LEU A 119 0.90 -1.13 16.16
C LEU A 119 0.58 -2.58 15.75
N GLU A 120 1.26 -3.12 14.74
CA GLU A 120 1.11 -4.54 14.33
C GLU A 120 1.46 -5.49 15.47
N ILE A 121 2.59 -5.24 16.16
CA ILE A 121 3.01 -6.04 17.31
C ILE A 121 1.97 -5.93 18.45
N PHE A 122 1.53 -4.72 18.75
CA PHE A 122 0.53 -4.47 19.79
C PHE A 122 -0.80 -5.19 19.50
N LEU A 123 -1.33 -5.02 18.29
CA LEU A 123 -2.59 -5.65 17.88
C LEU A 123 -2.48 -7.18 17.85
N THR A 124 -1.38 -7.71 17.33
CA THR A 124 -1.14 -9.16 17.29
C THR A 124 -1.07 -9.76 18.69
N ARG A 125 -0.43 -9.06 19.64
CA ARG A 125 -0.37 -9.51 21.04
C ARG A 125 -1.72 -9.42 21.73
N LYS A 126 -2.43 -8.30 21.55
CA LYS A 126 -3.73 -8.04 22.18
C LYS A 126 -4.85 -8.95 21.66
N TYR A 127 -4.85 -9.23 20.36
CA TYR A 127 -5.93 -9.98 19.70
C TYR A 127 -5.55 -11.40 19.28
N LYS A 128 -4.44 -11.92 19.82
CA LYS A 128 -3.90 -13.26 19.50
C LYS A 128 -4.93 -14.39 19.57
N SER A 129 -5.97 -14.25 20.40
CA SER A 129 -7.01 -15.26 20.65
C SER A 129 -8.32 -14.99 19.91
N ARG A 130 -8.43 -13.92 19.13
CA ARG A 130 -9.70 -13.60 18.43
C ARG A 130 -9.61 -14.03 16.97
N PRO A 131 -10.41 -15.02 16.56
CA PRO A 131 -10.45 -15.41 15.15
C PRO A 131 -10.98 -14.25 14.31
N LEU A 132 -10.35 -14.03 13.16
CA LEU A 132 -10.83 -13.05 12.18
C LEU A 132 -12.19 -13.50 11.63
N MET A 133 -13.18 -12.60 11.64
CA MET A 133 -14.51 -12.88 11.10
C MET A 133 -14.48 -13.47 9.68
N VAL A 134 -13.56 -12.99 8.83
CA VAL A 134 -13.42 -13.51 7.46
C VAL A 134 -12.72 -14.87 7.43
N THR A 135 -11.86 -15.18 8.39
CA THR A 135 -11.25 -16.52 8.53
C THR A 135 -12.29 -17.52 9.01
N LEU A 136 -13.22 -17.08 9.85
CA LEU A 136 -14.39 -17.88 10.25
C LEU A 136 -15.25 -18.30 9.04
N ALA A 137 -15.51 -17.40 8.11
CA ALA A 137 -16.28 -17.70 6.91
C ALA A 137 -15.55 -18.62 5.91
N LEU A 138 -14.22 -18.68 5.97
CA LEU A 138 -13.39 -19.44 5.00
C LEU A 138 -12.84 -20.78 5.54
N THR A 139 -12.97 -21.07 6.83
CA THR A 139 -12.54 -22.36 7.37
C THR A 139 -13.49 -23.47 6.94
N ALA A 140 -12.94 -24.67 6.67
CA ALA A 140 -13.74 -25.85 6.28
C ALA A 140 -14.81 -26.18 7.33
N GLU A 141 -14.51 -25.94 8.61
CA GLU A 141 -15.40 -26.15 9.75
C GLU A 141 -16.61 -25.21 9.70
N ASN A 142 -16.40 -23.92 9.40
CA ASN A 142 -17.49 -22.95 9.26
C ASN A 142 -18.32 -23.17 8.00
N ARG A 143 -17.72 -23.68 6.92
CA ARG A 143 -18.50 -24.11 5.75
C ARG A 143 -19.42 -25.27 6.08
N SER A 144 -18.96 -26.23 6.89
CA SER A 144 -19.79 -27.34 7.33
C SER A 144 -20.90 -26.89 8.27
N LEU A 145 -20.63 -25.95 9.17
CA LEU A 145 -21.62 -25.35 10.07
C LEU A 145 -22.65 -24.52 9.29
N LEU A 146 -22.22 -23.69 8.36
CA LEU A 146 -23.12 -22.94 7.47
C LEU A 146 -23.99 -23.88 6.61
N ALA A 147 -23.45 -24.98 6.13
CA ALA A 147 -24.22 -25.99 5.40
C ALA A 147 -25.24 -26.70 6.29
N LYS A 148 -24.93 -26.95 7.56
CA LYS A 148 -25.87 -27.53 8.56
C LYS A 148 -26.99 -26.54 8.91
N VAL A 149 -26.65 -25.28 9.16
CA VAL A 149 -27.63 -24.21 9.44
C VAL A 149 -28.58 -24.02 8.24
N ARG A 150 -28.02 -23.96 7.02
CA ARG A 150 -28.80 -23.83 5.78
C ARG A 150 -29.71 -25.04 5.50
N LYS A 151 -29.33 -26.21 6.00
CA LYS A 151 -30.18 -27.42 5.90
C LYS A 151 -31.26 -27.46 6.98
N ALA A 152 -30.99 -26.87 8.15
CA ALA A 152 -31.91 -26.88 9.30
C ALA A 152 -33.00 -25.81 9.20
N GLU A 153 -32.80 -24.74 8.41
CA GLU A 153 -33.75 -23.63 8.26
C GLU A 153 -34.10 -23.37 6.77
N PRO A 154 -34.73 -24.30 6.06
CA PRO A 154 -35.20 -24.04 4.70
C PRO A 154 -36.34 -23.00 4.66
N GLU A 155 -37.13 -22.87 5.73
CA GLU A 155 -38.25 -21.91 5.81
C GLU A 155 -37.79 -20.45 5.92
N PHE A 156 -36.66 -20.17 6.59
CA PHE A 156 -36.19 -18.80 6.79
C PHE A 156 -35.74 -18.10 5.48
N THR A 157 -35.36 -18.86 4.48
CA THR A 157 -34.97 -18.35 3.15
C THR A 157 -36.19 -18.00 2.33
N VAL A 158 -37.27 -18.73 2.45
CA VAL A 158 -38.54 -18.47 1.74
C VAL A 158 -39.19 -17.20 2.28
N GLU A 159 -39.24 -17.04 3.60
CA GLU A 159 -39.82 -15.85 4.24
C GLU A 159 -39.02 -14.57 3.89
N ARG A 160 -37.69 -14.65 3.73
CA ARG A 160 -36.86 -13.54 3.30
C ARG A 160 -37.10 -13.19 1.83
N GLU A 161 -37.27 -14.15 0.95
CA GLU A 161 -37.61 -13.90 -0.46
C GLU A 161 -38.99 -13.28 -0.61
N GLU A 162 -39.97 -13.71 0.16
CA GLU A 162 -41.31 -13.12 0.19
C GLU A 162 -41.29 -11.67 0.73
N LEU A 163 -40.52 -11.39 1.80
CA LEU A 163 -40.36 -10.05 2.34
C LEU A 163 -39.65 -9.10 1.35
N VAL A 164 -38.66 -9.60 0.61
CA VAL A 164 -38.00 -8.82 -0.43
C VAL A 164 -38.90 -8.59 -1.64
N ALA A 165 -39.71 -9.58 -2.01
CA ALA A 165 -40.67 -9.46 -3.10
C ALA A 165 -41.85 -8.54 -2.77
N SER A 166 -42.24 -8.46 -1.50
CA SER A 166 -43.31 -7.57 -1.01
C SER A 166 -42.83 -6.15 -0.69
N SER A 167 -41.53 -5.89 -0.71
CA SER A 167 -40.97 -4.56 -0.48
C SER A 167 -41.27 -3.63 -1.65
N PRO A 168 -41.83 -2.43 -1.43
CA PRO A 168 -42.15 -1.47 -2.50
C PRO A 168 -40.89 -0.83 -3.11
N VAL A 169 -39.68 -1.18 -2.66
CA VAL A 169 -38.41 -0.69 -3.19
C VAL A 169 -37.94 -1.65 -4.29
N SER A 170 -38.25 -1.30 -5.52
CA SER A 170 -37.76 -1.99 -6.71
C SER A 170 -36.24 -1.86 -6.81
N TYR A 171 -35.49 -2.92 -6.47
CA TYR A 171 -34.05 -3.04 -6.71
C TYR A 171 -33.74 -3.35 -8.18
N THR A 172 -34.42 -2.72 -9.12
CA THR A 172 -34.21 -2.94 -10.57
C THR A 172 -32.90 -2.36 -11.11
N HIS A 173 -32.11 -1.63 -10.30
CA HIS A 173 -30.87 -1.01 -10.76
C HIS A 173 -29.56 -1.73 -10.40
N LEU A 174 -29.62 -2.91 -9.79
CA LEU A 174 -28.40 -3.69 -9.47
C LEU A 174 -28.14 -4.89 -10.40
N ARG A 175 -28.80 -4.93 -11.55
CA ARG A 175 -28.60 -6.00 -12.54
C ARG A 175 -28.16 -5.45 -13.90
N ALA A 176 -27.22 -4.54 -13.92
CA ALA A 176 -26.56 -4.13 -15.16
C ALA A 176 -25.14 -3.64 -14.84
N HIS A 177 -24.22 -4.44 -15.15
CA HIS A 177 -22.84 -4.38 -15.63
C HIS A 177 -21.90 -5.30 -14.88
#